data_b4f4d6a6c6fd5d5ea911fa2fb13f4f21
#
_entry.id   b4f4d6a6c6fd5d5ea911fa2fb13f4f21
#
_cell.length_a   1.000
_cell.length_b   1.000
_cell.length_c   1.000
_cell.angle_alpha   90.00
_cell.angle_beta   90.00
_cell.angle_gamma   90.00
#
_symmetry.space_group_name_H-M   'P 1'
#
loop_
_entity.id
_entity.type
_entity.pdbx_description
1 polymer ?
#
loop_
_entity_poly.entity_id
_entity_poly.type
_entity_poly.pdbx_seq_one_letter_code
_entity_poly.pdbx_strand_id
1 'polypeptide(L)'
;ERGDTNRDFSLGKNKRYVLGINFGPYKTQEYYNNIHNMLSNVEDVCFRDKYSYNLFKDLPNVRQAADIVFSMDMSNIKNTNRKRAIISIISPKDKINKKYKKQYEEKMLELISFLIVKGYEICLMSFCKIEHDEEEIEEIYSKIPENQKKKVEKYYYNGNIEEALNTIADSQLVVGGRFHANIIGLCLGKSILPVLYSDKTLHVLQDMQIDTPIIDIRNLESFDIKSITDDDLTRHYDVEKQKEDAQRHFEKLDLQLKKT
;
A
#
# COMPACT_ATOMS: atom_id res chain seq x y z
N GLU A 1 18.05 9.99 -1.80
CA GLU A 1 19.40 9.47 -1.53
C GLU A 1 19.64 9.35 -0.03
N ARG A 2 19.17 8.27 0.55
CA ARG A 2 19.55 7.81 1.89
C ARG A 2 19.87 6.33 1.76
N GLY A 3 21.06 6.02 1.43
CA GLY A 3 21.48 4.65 1.40
C GLY A 3 23.00 4.63 1.45
N ASP A 4 23.51 4.47 2.64
CA ASP A 4 24.86 3.97 2.84
C ASP A 4 24.89 2.54 2.30
N THR A 5 25.10 2.41 1.00
CA THR A 5 25.13 1.12 0.27
C THR A 5 26.40 0.34 0.53
N ASN A 6 27.26 0.81 1.43
CA ASN A 6 28.50 0.15 1.84
C ASN A 6 28.36 -0.76 3.08
N ARG A 7 27.16 -1.27 3.36
CA ARG A 7 27.10 -2.42 4.27
C ARG A 7 27.66 -3.61 3.52
N ASP A 8 28.84 -4.02 3.95
CA ASP A 8 29.53 -5.21 3.43
C ASP A 8 28.66 -6.46 3.68
N PHE A 9 27.93 -6.87 2.66
CA PHE A 9 27.12 -8.09 2.67
C PHE A 9 27.97 -9.35 2.44
N SER A 10 29.30 -9.19 2.33
CA SER A 10 30.21 -10.27 1.89
C SER A 10 30.60 -11.27 2.95
N LEU A 11 30.38 -11.03 4.23
CA LEU A 11 31.08 -11.79 5.26
C LEU A 11 30.14 -12.42 6.32
N GLY A 12 29.72 -13.65 6.06
CA GLY A 12 29.15 -14.57 7.05
C GLY A 12 28.82 -15.91 6.42
N LYS A 13 29.12 -17.00 7.12
CA LYS A 13 28.71 -18.37 6.77
C LYS A 13 27.18 -18.56 6.81
N ASN A 14 26.43 -17.52 7.16
CA ASN A 14 24.99 -17.58 7.32
C ASN A 14 24.28 -17.41 5.97
N LYS A 15 23.32 -18.27 5.71
CA LYS A 15 22.42 -18.15 4.56
C LYS A 15 21.56 -16.91 4.69
N ARG A 16 21.34 -16.20 3.60
CA ARG A 16 20.56 -14.96 3.54
C ARG A 16 19.36 -15.14 2.64
N TYR A 17 18.23 -14.61 3.07
CA TYR A 17 16.96 -14.64 2.38
C TYR A 17 16.43 -13.21 2.25
N VAL A 18 15.94 -12.84 1.08
CA VAL A 18 15.36 -11.54 0.79
C VAL A 18 13.92 -11.75 0.35
N LEU A 19 12.97 -11.51 1.24
CA LEU A 19 11.58 -11.91 1.07
C LEU A 19 10.64 -10.68 1.12
N GLY A 20 9.56 -10.68 0.31
CA GLY A 20 8.52 -9.67 0.33
C GLY A 20 8.95 -8.29 -0.18
N ILE A 21 10.05 -8.21 -0.94
CA ILE A 21 10.58 -6.95 -1.44
C ILE A 21 9.99 -6.56 -2.80
N ASN A 22 10.16 -5.28 -3.14
CA ASN A 22 10.06 -4.77 -4.51
C ASN A 22 11.30 -3.97 -4.87
N PHE A 23 11.58 -3.83 -6.16
CA PHE A 23 12.67 -3.03 -6.68
C PHE A 23 12.15 -1.96 -7.65
N GLY A 24 12.78 -0.77 -7.61
CA GLY A 24 12.48 0.32 -8.52
C GLY A 24 11.47 1.36 -7.97
N PRO A 25 11.29 2.44 -8.74
CA PRO A 25 12.09 2.75 -9.92
C PRO A 25 13.56 3.04 -9.57
N TYR A 26 14.46 2.75 -10.50
CA TYR A 26 15.89 3.06 -10.34
C TYR A 26 16.34 4.09 -11.39
N LYS A 27 17.37 4.88 -11.05
CA LYS A 27 17.81 6.01 -11.89
C LYS A 27 19.07 5.71 -12.71
N THR A 28 19.91 4.78 -12.24
CA THR A 28 21.22 4.52 -12.87
C THR A 28 21.44 3.02 -13.08
N GLN A 29 22.13 2.68 -14.18
CA GLN A 29 22.53 1.29 -14.47
C GLN A 29 23.49 0.76 -13.40
N GLU A 30 24.35 1.61 -12.85
CA GLU A 30 25.26 1.24 -11.78
C GLU A 30 24.51 0.75 -10.54
N TYR A 31 23.47 1.47 -10.11
CA TYR A 31 22.63 1.05 -8.98
C TYR A 31 21.97 -0.30 -9.25
N TYR A 32 21.42 -0.49 -10.47
CA TYR A 32 20.85 -1.78 -10.86
C TYR A 32 21.91 -2.90 -10.78
N ASN A 33 23.09 -2.70 -11.34
CA ASN A 33 24.16 -3.70 -11.36
C ASN A 33 24.61 -4.07 -9.94
N ASN A 34 24.71 -3.09 -9.04
CA ASN A 34 25.09 -3.32 -7.64
C ASN A 34 24.03 -4.18 -6.93
N ILE A 35 22.75 -3.89 -7.13
CA ILE A 35 21.66 -4.69 -6.57
C ILE A 35 21.62 -6.10 -7.19
N HIS A 36 21.79 -6.21 -8.51
CA HIS A 36 21.85 -7.50 -9.20
C HIS A 36 22.97 -8.38 -8.64
N ASN A 37 24.17 -7.81 -8.47
CA ASN A 37 25.30 -8.51 -7.86
C ASN A 37 25.01 -8.89 -6.37
N MET A 38 24.40 -8.02 -5.60
CA MET A 38 23.99 -8.33 -4.22
C MET A 38 23.01 -9.50 -4.17
N LEU A 39 21.99 -9.48 -5.03
CA LEU A 39 20.94 -10.50 -5.06
C LEU A 39 21.45 -11.86 -5.56
N SER A 40 22.47 -11.88 -6.46
CA SER A 40 23.10 -13.13 -6.91
C SER A 40 23.85 -13.87 -5.79
N ASN A 41 24.18 -13.20 -4.68
CA ASN A 41 24.96 -13.73 -3.56
C ASN A 41 24.10 -14.10 -2.33
N VAL A 42 22.77 -14.18 -2.49
CA VAL A 42 21.85 -14.64 -1.43
C VAL A 42 21.23 -15.99 -1.79
N GLU A 43 20.75 -16.71 -0.78
CA GLU A 43 20.18 -18.04 -0.97
C GLU A 43 18.84 -18.03 -1.72
N ASP A 44 18.01 -17.03 -1.44
CA ASP A 44 16.68 -16.90 -2.03
C ASP A 44 16.24 -15.45 -2.06
N VAL A 45 15.63 -15.03 -3.18
CA VAL A 45 14.99 -13.74 -3.36
C VAL A 45 13.56 -13.97 -3.81
N CYS A 46 12.58 -13.47 -3.04
CA CYS A 46 11.19 -13.52 -3.44
C CYS A 46 10.63 -12.10 -3.56
N PHE A 47 10.39 -11.65 -4.80
CA PHE A 47 9.74 -10.38 -5.08
C PHE A 47 8.23 -10.49 -4.91
N ARG A 48 7.58 -9.38 -4.50
CA ARG A 48 6.13 -9.29 -4.30
C ARG A 48 5.37 -8.78 -5.52
N ASP A 49 6.07 -8.49 -6.63
CA ASP A 49 5.47 -8.01 -7.88
C ASP A 49 6.23 -8.53 -9.11
N LYS A 50 5.51 -8.65 -10.23
CA LYS A 50 6.06 -9.14 -11.49
C LYS A 50 7.05 -8.18 -12.13
N TYR A 51 6.88 -6.87 -11.92
CA TYR A 51 7.81 -5.87 -12.47
C TYR A 51 9.21 -6.11 -11.91
N SER A 52 9.35 -6.17 -10.58
CA SER A 52 10.63 -6.44 -9.92
C SER A 52 11.19 -7.80 -10.32
N TYR A 53 10.37 -8.85 -10.31
CA TYR A 53 10.78 -10.19 -10.76
C TYR A 53 11.36 -10.17 -12.18
N ASN A 54 10.69 -9.52 -13.13
CA ASN A 54 11.12 -9.50 -14.53
C ASN A 54 12.48 -8.82 -14.73
N LEU A 55 12.88 -7.91 -13.84
CA LEU A 55 14.19 -7.26 -13.88
C LEU A 55 15.34 -8.19 -13.46
N PHE A 56 15.07 -9.22 -12.66
CA PHE A 56 16.09 -10.09 -12.08
C PHE A 56 15.84 -11.60 -12.35
N LYS A 57 14.93 -11.94 -13.26
CA LYS A 57 14.56 -13.34 -13.57
C LYS A 57 15.67 -14.18 -14.18
N ASP A 58 16.76 -13.55 -14.61
CA ASP A 58 17.98 -14.20 -15.05
C ASP A 58 18.78 -14.84 -13.90
N LEU A 59 18.54 -14.41 -12.66
CA LEU A 59 19.15 -15.00 -11.47
C LEU A 59 18.38 -16.26 -11.04
N PRO A 60 19.07 -17.42 -10.86
CA PRO A 60 18.42 -18.71 -10.59
C PRO A 60 17.77 -18.82 -9.19
N ASN A 61 18.16 -17.93 -8.28
CA ASN A 61 17.63 -17.85 -6.92
C ASN A 61 16.49 -16.84 -6.76
N VAL A 62 16.05 -16.20 -7.86
CA VAL A 62 14.98 -15.20 -7.86
C VAL A 62 13.64 -15.86 -8.22
N ARG A 63 12.63 -15.52 -7.46
CA ARG A 63 11.23 -15.94 -7.67
C ARG A 63 10.26 -14.83 -7.31
N GLN A 64 8.98 -15.04 -7.56
CA GLN A 64 7.91 -14.09 -7.26
C GLN A 64 6.77 -14.79 -6.55
N ALA A 65 6.15 -14.07 -5.61
CA ALA A 65 4.87 -14.43 -4.99
C ALA A 65 4.03 -13.15 -4.79
N ALA A 66 2.77 -13.29 -4.38
CA ALA A 66 1.93 -12.15 -4.01
C ALA A 66 2.52 -11.39 -2.81
N ASP A 67 2.07 -10.15 -2.57
CA ASP A 67 2.60 -9.37 -1.44
C ASP A 67 2.48 -10.14 -0.13
N ILE A 68 3.56 -10.14 0.66
CA ILE A 68 3.69 -10.93 1.90
C ILE A 68 2.59 -10.61 2.93
N VAL A 69 1.99 -9.42 2.88
CA VAL A 69 0.89 -9.01 3.77
C VAL A 69 -0.35 -9.88 3.57
N PHE A 70 -0.56 -10.47 2.37
CA PHE A 70 -1.64 -11.43 2.17
C PHE A 70 -1.49 -12.72 3.01
N SER A 71 -0.28 -13.06 3.46
CA SER A 71 -0.05 -14.20 4.36
C SER A 71 -0.34 -13.92 5.83
N MET A 72 -0.70 -12.67 6.18
CA MET A 72 -1.00 -12.28 7.55
C MET A 72 -2.26 -12.98 8.05
N ASP A 73 -2.20 -13.62 9.22
CA ASP A 73 -3.39 -14.13 9.90
C ASP A 73 -4.20 -12.95 10.48
N MET A 74 -5.36 -12.73 9.90
CA MET A 74 -6.33 -11.70 10.33
C MET A 74 -7.60 -12.33 10.91
N SER A 75 -7.61 -13.61 11.25
CA SER A 75 -8.78 -14.35 11.75
C SER A 75 -9.36 -13.78 13.04
N ASN A 76 -8.52 -13.17 13.88
CA ASN A 76 -8.91 -12.54 15.13
C ASN A 76 -9.43 -11.10 14.95
N ILE A 77 -9.35 -10.52 13.75
CA ILE A 77 -9.82 -9.16 13.49
C ILE A 77 -11.31 -9.16 13.24
N LYS A 78 -12.04 -8.43 14.09
CA LYS A 78 -13.51 -8.34 14.00
C LYS A 78 -13.92 -7.41 12.85
N ASN A 79 -14.40 -8.00 11.77
CA ASN A 79 -14.91 -7.28 10.61
C ASN A 79 -16.37 -6.87 10.82
N THR A 80 -16.66 -5.56 10.93
CA THR A 80 -18.03 -5.05 11.20
C THR A 80 -18.74 -4.52 9.96
N ASN A 81 -18.00 -4.19 8.91
CA ASN A 81 -18.52 -3.67 7.65
C ASN A 81 -19.44 -2.44 7.78
N ARG A 82 -19.13 -1.55 8.74
CA ARG A 82 -19.84 -0.30 9.01
C ARG A 82 -19.75 0.63 7.80
N LYS A 83 -20.77 1.42 7.52
CA LYS A 83 -20.75 2.42 6.42
C LYS A 83 -19.79 3.57 6.74
N ARG A 84 -18.51 3.25 6.80
CA ARG A 84 -17.37 4.09 7.11
C ARG A 84 -16.31 3.94 6.00
N ALA A 85 -15.67 5.03 5.63
CA ALA A 85 -14.54 5.03 4.72
C ALA A 85 -13.25 5.39 5.48
N ILE A 86 -12.26 4.55 5.39
CA ILE A 86 -10.88 4.88 5.81
C ILE A 86 -10.22 5.59 4.64
N ILE A 87 -9.72 6.80 4.85
CA ILE A 87 -8.93 7.54 3.85
C ILE A 87 -7.49 7.59 4.36
N SER A 88 -6.65 6.75 3.78
CA SER A 88 -5.21 6.77 4.04
C SER A 88 -4.59 7.98 3.36
N ILE A 89 -4.33 9.01 4.14
CA ILE A 89 -3.71 10.26 3.68
C ILE A 89 -2.20 10.06 3.53
N ILE A 90 -1.65 10.66 2.48
CA ILE A 90 -0.21 10.79 2.28
C ILE A 90 0.16 12.26 2.15
N SER A 91 1.35 12.64 2.62
CA SER A 91 1.88 13.95 2.30
C SER A 91 2.53 13.94 0.91
N PRO A 92 2.11 14.81 0.00
CA PRO A 92 2.73 14.96 -1.31
C PRO A 92 4.10 15.65 -1.27
N LYS A 93 4.48 16.25 -0.13
CA LYS A 93 5.59 17.20 0.04
C LYS A 93 6.92 16.74 -0.58
N ASP A 94 7.28 15.46 -0.39
CA ASP A 94 8.55 14.89 -0.83
C ASP A 94 8.39 13.89 -1.99
N LYS A 95 7.17 13.61 -2.43
CA LYS A 95 6.87 12.54 -3.41
C LYS A 95 6.54 13.06 -4.78
N ILE A 96 5.97 14.26 -4.86
CA ILE A 96 5.53 14.90 -6.09
C ILE A 96 5.86 16.39 -6.06
N ASN A 97 5.80 17.04 -7.21
CA ASN A 97 6.02 18.48 -7.32
C ASN A 97 5.03 19.24 -6.41
N LYS A 98 5.51 20.28 -5.72
CA LYS A 98 4.72 21.15 -4.83
C LYS A 98 3.42 21.70 -5.45
N LYS A 99 3.39 21.85 -6.77
CA LYS A 99 2.19 22.30 -7.49
C LYS A 99 1.01 21.32 -7.32
N TYR A 100 1.26 20.03 -7.14
CA TYR A 100 0.22 19.02 -6.96
C TYR A 100 -0.33 18.95 -5.55
N LYS A 101 0.35 19.54 -4.55
CA LYS A 101 -0.12 19.51 -3.16
C LYS A 101 -1.51 20.12 -3.04
N LYS A 102 -1.70 21.34 -3.54
CA LYS A 102 -2.99 22.03 -3.48
C LYS A 102 -4.09 21.25 -4.19
N GLN A 103 -3.80 20.74 -5.38
CA GLN A 103 -4.76 19.93 -6.15
C GLN A 103 -5.13 18.63 -5.42
N TYR A 104 -4.16 17.99 -4.76
CA TYR A 104 -4.40 16.80 -3.94
C TYR A 104 -5.32 17.11 -2.76
N GLU A 105 -5.04 18.15 -2.00
CA GLU A 105 -5.88 18.57 -0.88
C GLU A 105 -7.31 18.91 -1.33
N GLU A 106 -7.45 19.68 -2.42
CA GLU A 106 -8.77 20.02 -3.01
C GLU A 106 -9.53 18.77 -3.43
N LYS A 107 -8.83 17.79 -4.08
CA LYS A 107 -9.44 16.53 -4.50
C LYS A 107 -9.83 15.66 -3.30
N MET A 108 -9.04 15.61 -2.23
CA MET A 108 -9.41 14.89 -1.01
C MET A 108 -10.62 15.52 -0.31
N LEU A 109 -10.70 16.85 -0.26
CA LEU A 109 -11.89 17.55 0.29
C LEU A 109 -13.15 17.29 -0.53
N GLU A 110 -13.04 17.27 -1.87
CA GLU A 110 -14.14 16.90 -2.77
C GLU A 110 -14.59 15.45 -2.51
N LEU A 111 -13.65 14.52 -2.39
CA LEU A 111 -13.93 13.10 -2.10
C LEU A 111 -14.58 12.91 -0.73
N ILE A 112 -14.06 13.56 0.32
CA ILE A 112 -14.63 13.53 1.67
C ILE A 112 -16.09 14.00 1.63
N SER A 113 -16.35 15.14 1.00
CA SER A 113 -17.71 15.69 0.87
C SER A 113 -18.63 14.76 0.08
N PHE A 114 -18.15 14.17 -1.01
CA PHE A 114 -18.88 13.17 -1.80
C PHE A 114 -19.27 11.95 -0.97
N LEU A 115 -18.31 11.36 -0.25
CA LEU A 115 -18.56 10.19 0.59
C LEU A 115 -19.53 10.49 1.76
N ILE A 116 -19.43 11.68 2.36
CA ILE A 116 -20.37 12.13 3.39
C ILE A 116 -21.81 12.24 2.85
N VAL A 117 -21.96 12.77 1.61
CA VAL A 117 -23.28 12.84 0.93
C VAL A 117 -23.79 11.42 0.64
N LYS A 118 -22.92 10.47 0.28
CA LYS A 118 -23.27 9.05 0.14
C LYS A 118 -23.57 8.35 1.46
N GLY A 119 -23.46 9.04 2.61
CA GLY A 119 -23.79 8.55 3.93
C GLY A 119 -22.67 7.85 4.69
N TYR A 120 -21.42 7.98 4.24
CA TYR A 120 -20.27 7.45 4.95
C TYR A 120 -19.86 8.33 6.13
N GLU A 121 -19.41 7.69 7.20
CA GLU A 121 -18.52 8.29 8.19
C GLU A 121 -17.08 8.19 7.68
N ILE A 122 -16.25 9.15 8.01
CA ILE A 122 -14.88 9.23 7.46
C ILE A 122 -13.87 9.04 8.59
N CYS A 123 -12.83 8.26 8.36
CA CYS A 123 -11.64 8.23 9.19
C CYS A 123 -10.42 8.58 8.35
N LEU A 124 -9.81 9.73 8.62
CA LEU A 124 -8.52 10.11 8.04
C LEU A 124 -7.43 9.36 8.80
N MET A 125 -6.68 8.51 8.09
CA MET A 125 -5.72 7.59 8.72
C MET A 125 -4.29 7.86 8.23
N SER A 126 -3.35 8.08 9.16
CA SER A 126 -1.92 8.11 8.87
C SER A 126 -1.31 6.71 8.95
N PHE A 127 -0.27 6.47 8.14
CA PHE A 127 0.54 5.26 8.19
C PHE A 127 2.02 5.55 8.49
N CYS A 128 2.50 6.73 8.14
CA CYS A 128 3.92 7.05 8.25
C CYS A 128 4.14 8.48 8.75
N LYS A 129 4.40 8.62 10.05
CA LYS A 129 4.69 9.91 10.68
C LYS A 129 5.92 10.60 10.08
N ILE A 130 6.98 9.84 9.81
CA ILE A 130 8.23 10.40 9.24
C ILE A 130 8.01 10.99 7.84
N GLU A 131 6.98 10.52 7.12
CA GLU A 131 6.63 11.04 5.81
C GLU A 131 5.53 12.12 5.88
N HIS A 132 5.29 12.70 7.06
CA HIS A 132 4.38 13.82 7.30
C HIS A 132 2.89 13.53 7.00
N ASP A 133 2.44 12.28 7.12
CA ASP A 133 1.03 11.95 6.91
C ASP A 133 0.11 12.62 7.95
N GLU A 134 0.58 12.75 9.20
CA GLU A 134 -0.18 13.38 10.30
C GLU A 134 -0.42 14.86 10.04
N GLU A 135 0.63 15.58 9.63
CA GLU A 135 0.54 17.01 9.30
C GLU A 135 -0.40 17.25 8.11
N GLU A 136 -0.37 16.37 7.10
CA GLU A 136 -1.27 16.46 5.97
C GLU A 136 -2.73 16.21 6.36
N ILE A 137 -2.98 15.28 7.28
CA ILE A 137 -4.31 15.06 7.87
C ILE A 137 -4.81 16.34 8.54
N GLU A 138 -3.97 17.02 9.34
CA GLU A 138 -4.36 18.27 10.02
C GLU A 138 -4.67 19.39 9.02
N GLU A 139 -3.87 19.51 7.95
CA GLU A 139 -4.10 20.51 6.91
C GLU A 139 -5.44 20.26 6.19
N ILE A 140 -5.72 19.02 5.78
CA ILE A 140 -6.99 18.66 5.14
C ILE A 140 -8.15 18.86 6.11
N TYR A 141 -8.04 18.33 7.35
CA TYR A 141 -9.10 18.43 8.35
C TYR A 141 -9.46 19.89 8.69
N SER A 142 -8.47 20.79 8.74
CA SER A 142 -8.70 22.22 9.00
C SER A 142 -9.60 22.89 7.95
N LYS A 143 -9.58 22.37 6.71
CA LYS A 143 -10.33 22.88 5.56
C LYS A 143 -11.71 22.25 5.39
N ILE A 144 -12.03 21.19 6.16
CA ILE A 144 -13.35 20.55 6.11
C ILE A 144 -14.40 21.50 6.68
N PRO A 145 -15.58 21.68 6.01
CA PRO A 145 -16.68 22.48 6.52
C PRO A 145 -17.14 22.03 7.92
N GLU A 146 -17.42 22.97 8.83
CA GLU A 146 -17.77 22.67 10.23
C GLU A 146 -18.97 21.69 10.36
N ASN A 147 -19.96 21.83 9.48
CA ASN A 147 -21.12 20.94 9.47
C ASN A 147 -20.80 19.49 9.08
N GLN A 148 -19.63 19.25 8.44
CA GLN A 148 -19.17 17.92 8.04
C GLN A 148 -18.19 17.32 9.06
N LYS A 149 -17.45 18.14 9.82
CA LYS A 149 -16.43 17.69 10.79
C LYS A 149 -16.93 16.65 11.79
N LYS A 150 -18.20 16.74 12.19
CA LYS A 150 -18.84 15.76 13.08
C LYS A 150 -18.90 14.33 12.54
N LYS A 151 -18.70 14.16 11.23
CA LYS A 151 -18.66 12.85 10.53
C LYS A 151 -17.23 12.42 10.21
N VAL A 152 -16.21 13.18 10.63
CA VAL A 152 -14.82 12.93 10.29
C VAL A 152 -14.01 12.72 11.56
N GLU A 153 -13.44 11.53 11.69
CA GLU A 153 -12.48 11.16 12.73
C GLU A 153 -11.06 11.17 12.17
N LYS A 154 -10.08 11.22 13.07
CA LYS A 154 -8.65 11.11 12.75
C LYS A 154 -8.05 9.94 13.50
N TYR A 155 -7.25 9.12 12.80
CA TYR A 155 -6.46 8.04 13.38
C TYR A 155 -4.98 8.21 13.02
N TYR A 156 -4.13 8.28 14.02
CA TYR A 156 -2.69 8.37 13.85
C TYR A 156 -2.04 7.05 14.26
N TYR A 157 -1.43 6.38 13.27
CA TYR A 157 -0.75 5.12 13.54
C TYR A 157 0.45 5.32 14.47
N ASN A 158 0.41 4.64 15.61
CA ASN A 158 1.37 4.76 16.71
C ASN A 158 2.25 3.52 16.90
N GLY A 159 2.21 2.56 15.95
CA GLY A 159 2.90 1.27 16.05
C GLY A 159 2.03 0.11 16.53
N ASN A 160 0.78 0.36 16.95
CA ASN A 160 -0.16 -0.69 17.32
C ASN A 160 -0.84 -1.26 16.06
N ILE A 161 -0.32 -2.38 15.58
CA ILE A 161 -0.83 -3.03 14.35
C ILE A 161 -2.26 -3.53 14.55
N GLU A 162 -2.57 -4.16 15.67
CA GLU A 162 -3.90 -4.72 15.94
C GLU A 162 -4.97 -3.62 15.96
N GLU A 163 -4.72 -2.49 16.59
CA GLU A 163 -5.61 -1.34 16.62
C GLU A 163 -5.83 -0.77 15.20
N ALA A 164 -4.76 -0.65 14.40
CA ALA A 164 -4.85 -0.19 13.03
C ALA A 164 -5.70 -1.14 12.17
N LEU A 165 -5.49 -2.46 12.29
CA LEU A 165 -6.27 -3.47 11.57
C LEU A 165 -7.74 -3.44 11.98
N ASN A 166 -8.05 -3.34 13.28
CA ASN A 166 -9.42 -3.21 13.77
C ASN A 166 -10.09 -1.92 13.28
N THR A 167 -9.35 -0.81 13.21
CA THR A 167 -9.85 0.46 12.65
C THR A 167 -10.22 0.32 11.18
N ILE A 168 -9.40 -0.37 10.38
CA ILE A 168 -9.69 -0.64 8.97
C ILE A 168 -10.86 -1.64 8.83
N ALA A 169 -10.89 -2.68 9.67
CA ALA A 169 -11.94 -3.69 9.66
C ALA A 169 -13.32 -3.11 10.01
N ASP A 170 -13.35 -2.03 10.81
CA ASP A 170 -14.59 -1.26 11.10
C ASP A 170 -14.94 -0.28 9.96
N SER A 171 -14.78 -0.70 8.71
CA SER A 171 -15.14 0.10 7.55
C SER A 171 -15.73 -0.76 6.44
N GLN A 172 -16.31 -0.11 5.45
CA GLN A 172 -16.77 -0.72 4.19
C GLN A 172 -15.80 -0.40 3.04
N LEU A 173 -15.18 0.78 3.07
CA LEU A 173 -14.34 1.30 2.00
C LEU A 173 -12.98 1.74 2.53
N VAL A 174 -11.92 1.45 1.77
CA VAL A 174 -10.58 1.98 1.98
C VAL A 174 -10.16 2.82 0.78
N VAL A 175 -9.99 4.11 0.97
CA VAL A 175 -9.34 5.02 0.01
C VAL A 175 -7.84 4.98 0.32
N GLY A 176 -7.09 4.23 -0.46
CA GLY A 176 -5.72 3.87 -0.12
C GLY A 176 -4.65 4.75 -0.76
N GLY A 177 -4.21 5.81 -0.10
CA GLY A 177 -3.03 6.59 -0.49
C GLY A 177 -1.71 5.87 -0.20
N ARG A 178 -1.67 4.98 0.78
CA ARG A 178 -0.55 4.08 1.05
C ARG A 178 -0.79 2.72 0.41
N PHE A 179 0.28 2.14 -0.16
CA PHE A 179 0.21 0.82 -0.79
C PHE A 179 -0.44 -0.22 0.12
N HIS A 180 0.07 -0.37 1.35
CA HIS A 180 -0.46 -1.38 2.28
C HIS A 180 -1.85 -1.07 2.80
N ALA A 181 -2.35 0.17 2.73
CA ALA A 181 -3.75 0.45 3.04
C ALA A 181 -4.69 -0.28 2.07
N ASN A 182 -4.36 -0.30 0.77
CA ASN A 182 -5.10 -1.05 -0.23
C ASN A 182 -5.02 -2.56 0.00
N ILE A 183 -3.80 -3.08 0.25
CA ILE A 183 -3.59 -4.53 0.46
C ILE A 183 -4.33 -5.02 1.71
N ILE A 184 -4.22 -4.29 2.83
CA ILE A 184 -4.92 -4.63 4.08
C ILE A 184 -6.45 -4.53 3.87
N GLY A 185 -6.92 -3.51 3.16
CA GLY A 185 -8.33 -3.39 2.79
C GLY A 185 -8.82 -4.64 2.04
N LEU A 186 -8.09 -5.08 1.02
CA LEU A 186 -8.39 -6.31 0.28
C LEU A 186 -8.39 -7.56 1.17
N CYS A 187 -7.36 -7.72 2.03
CA CYS A 187 -7.28 -8.85 2.96
C CYS A 187 -8.47 -8.92 3.92
N LEU A 188 -9.00 -7.76 4.31
CA LEU A 188 -10.18 -7.62 5.19
C LEU A 188 -11.51 -7.61 4.41
N GLY A 189 -11.48 -7.86 3.09
CA GLY A 189 -12.68 -7.90 2.24
C GLY A 189 -13.37 -6.54 2.08
N LYS A 190 -12.60 -5.44 2.12
CA LYS A 190 -13.13 -4.09 1.92
C LYS A 190 -13.10 -3.71 0.44
N SER A 191 -14.04 -2.84 0.04
CA SER A 191 -13.90 -2.14 -1.23
C SER A 191 -12.69 -1.22 -1.17
N ILE A 192 -11.99 -1.05 -2.29
CA ILE A 192 -10.83 -0.17 -2.36
C ILE A 192 -11.00 0.90 -3.43
N LEU A 193 -10.50 2.09 -3.15
CA LEU A 193 -10.35 3.21 -4.08
C LEU A 193 -8.91 3.72 -3.98
N PRO A 194 -7.99 3.23 -4.84
CA PRO A 194 -6.57 3.55 -4.73
C PRO A 194 -6.27 4.99 -5.13
N VAL A 195 -5.41 5.65 -4.35
CA VAL A 195 -4.83 6.95 -4.66
C VAL A 195 -3.34 6.75 -4.97
N LEU A 196 -2.94 6.94 -6.23
CA LEU A 196 -1.60 6.64 -6.70
C LEU A 196 -0.73 7.88 -6.79
N TYR A 197 0.52 7.77 -6.32
CA TYR A 197 1.60 8.71 -6.59
C TYR A 197 2.79 8.06 -7.31
N SER A 198 2.75 6.73 -7.49
CA SER A 198 3.74 5.94 -8.20
C SER A 198 3.10 4.68 -8.78
N ASP A 199 3.79 4.01 -9.71
CA ASP A 199 3.25 2.84 -10.40
C ASP A 199 3.28 1.54 -9.58
N LYS A 200 3.87 1.54 -8.38
CA LYS A 200 3.98 0.33 -7.54
C LYS A 200 2.63 -0.31 -7.21
N THR A 201 1.69 0.51 -6.77
CA THR A 201 0.33 0.04 -6.47
C THR A 201 -0.39 -0.39 -7.75
N LEU A 202 -0.22 0.38 -8.83
CA LEU A 202 -0.82 0.06 -10.14
C LEU A 202 -0.39 -1.32 -10.64
N HIS A 203 0.90 -1.63 -10.59
CA HIS A 203 1.43 -2.93 -11.04
C HIS A 203 0.80 -4.09 -10.27
N VAL A 204 0.69 -3.97 -8.94
CA VAL A 204 0.09 -5.03 -8.12
C VAL A 204 -1.40 -5.19 -8.41
N LEU A 205 -2.16 -4.10 -8.55
CA LEU A 205 -3.59 -4.16 -8.90
C LEU A 205 -3.81 -4.78 -10.28
N GLN A 206 -2.96 -4.46 -11.26
CA GLN A 206 -2.97 -5.07 -12.59
C GLN A 206 -2.64 -6.57 -12.53
N ASP A 207 -1.61 -6.96 -11.76
CA ASP A 207 -1.26 -8.36 -11.55
C ASP A 207 -2.39 -9.17 -10.93
N MET A 208 -3.21 -8.53 -10.09
CA MET A 208 -4.39 -9.12 -9.46
C MET A 208 -5.67 -9.01 -10.32
N GLN A 209 -5.61 -8.32 -11.46
CA GLN A 209 -6.78 -8.05 -12.32
C GLN A 209 -7.90 -7.30 -11.57
N ILE A 210 -7.54 -6.38 -10.66
CA ILE A 210 -8.48 -5.55 -9.92
C ILE A 210 -8.89 -4.38 -10.79
N ASP A 211 -10.18 -4.34 -11.14
CA ASP A 211 -10.81 -3.26 -11.88
C ASP A 211 -11.54 -2.34 -10.90
N THR A 212 -10.90 -1.23 -10.54
CA THR A 212 -11.43 -0.20 -9.64
C THR A 212 -11.03 1.17 -10.16
N PRO A 213 -11.84 2.24 -9.95
CA PRO A 213 -11.40 3.59 -10.24
C PRO A 213 -10.10 3.94 -9.50
N ILE A 214 -9.21 4.64 -10.18
CA ILE A 214 -7.89 5.01 -9.63
C ILE A 214 -7.77 6.53 -9.64
N ILE A 215 -7.47 7.11 -8.48
CA ILE A 215 -7.16 8.53 -8.32
C ILE A 215 -5.65 8.70 -8.46
N ASP A 216 -5.17 9.11 -9.64
CA ASP A 216 -3.73 9.35 -9.85
C ASP A 216 -3.38 10.81 -9.52
N ILE A 217 -2.56 11.00 -8.48
CA ILE A 217 -2.13 12.34 -8.03
C ILE A 217 -1.37 13.10 -9.13
N ARG A 218 -0.74 12.38 -10.05
CA ARG A 218 -0.01 12.96 -11.18
C ARG A 218 -0.94 13.56 -12.25
N ASN A 219 -2.24 13.21 -12.21
CA ASN A 219 -3.26 13.63 -13.19
C ASN A 219 -4.63 13.84 -12.54
N LEU A 220 -4.69 14.57 -11.44
CA LEU A 220 -5.94 14.81 -10.68
C LEU A 220 -7.01 15.57 -11.44
N GLU A 221 -6.62 16.41 -12.40
CA GLU A 221 -7.55 17.21 -13.20
C GLU A 221 -8.46 16.35 -14.09
N SER A 222 -7.98 15.19 -14.52
CA SER A 222 -8.74 14.26 -15.36
C SER A 222 -9.71 13.38 -14.58
N PHE A 223 -9.61 13.32 -13.25
CA PHE A 223 -10.44 12.44 -12.43
C PHE A 223 -11.67 13.17 -11.89
N ASP A 224 -12.84 12.76 -12.36
CA ASP A 224 -14.13 13.24 -11.84
C ASP A 224 -14.62 12.35 -10.70
N ILE A 225 -14.67 12.89 -9.47
CA ILE A 225 -15.19 12.18 -8.28
C ILE A 225 -16.63 11.70 -8.50
N LYS A 226 -17.43 12.42 -9.30
CA LYS A 226 -18.83 12.05 -9.57
C LYS A 226 -18.97 10.83 -10.48
N SER A 227 -17.90 10.42 -11.15
CA SER A 227 -17.88 9.17 -11.93
C SER A 227 -17.82 7.92 -11.09
N ILE A 228 -17.48 8.03 -9.79
CA ILE A 228 -17.46 6.91 -8.84
C ILE A 228 -18.88 6.43 -8.61
N THR A 229 -19.15 5.18 -8.94
CA THR A 229 -20.46 4.55 -8.78
C THR A 229 -20.65 3.94 -7.40
N ASP A 230 -21.90 3.62 -7.04
CA ASP A 230 -22.17 2.91 -5.79
C ASP A 230 -21.58 1.48 -5.80
N ASP A 231 -21.48 0.87 -6.98
CA ASP A 231 -20.82 -0.42 -7.16
C ASP A 231 -19.31 -0.33 -6.84
N ASP A 232 -18.63 0.72 -7.29
CA ASP A 232 -17.21 0.94 -6.98
C ASP A 232 -16.96 1.09 -5.47
N LEU A 233 -17.93 1.69 -4.75
CA LEU A 233 -17.84 1.88 -3.29
C LEU A 233 -18.15 0.63 -2.46
N THR A 234 -18.71 -0.42 -3.10
CA THR A 234 -19.18 -1.64 -2.41
C THR A 234 -18.64 -2.93 -3.01
N ARG A 235 -17.84 -2.85 -4.09
CA ARG A 235 -17.30 -4.01 -4.79
C ARG A 235 -16.24 -4.70 -3.94
N HIS A 236 -16.41 -6.02 -3.80
CA HIS A 236 -15.45 -6.89 -3.12
C HIS A 236 -14.63 -7.69 -4.13
N TYR A 237 -13.39 -7.97 -3.77
CA TYR A 237 -12.48 -8.76 -4.57
C TYR A 237 -12.07 -10.02 -3.82
N ASP A 238 -12.12 -11.16 -4.49
CA ASP A 238 -11.58 -12.41 -3.96
C ASP A 238 -10.04 -12.37 -4.03
N VAL A 239 -9.40 -12.62 -2.90
CA VAL A 239 -7.94 -12.61 -2.74
C VAL A 239 -7.39 -13.91 -2.18
N GLU A 240 -8.17 -14.99 -2.16
CA GLU A 240 -7.72 -16.29 -1.62
C GLU A 240 -6.50 -16.81 -2.38
N LYS A 241 -6.49 -16.67 -3.70
CA LYS A 241 -5.31 -17.04 -4.52
C LYS A 241 -4.06 -16.25 -4.11
N GLN A 242 -4.19 -14.97 -3.77
CA GLN A 242 -3.08 -14.15 -3.30
C GLN A 242 -2.62 -14.56 -1.90
N LYS A 243 -3.53 -14.95 -1.03
CA LYS A 243 -3.21 -15.47 0.31
C LYS A 243 -2.42 -16.77 0.23
N GLU A 244 -2.84 -17.70 -0.62
CA GLU A 244 -2.11 -18.94 -0.87
C GLU A 244 -0.73 -18.67 -1.49
N ASP A 245 -0.65 -17.83 -2.51
CA ASP A 245 0.60 -17.52 -3.20
C ASP A 245 1.59 -16.78 -2.28
N ALA A 246 1.12 -15.91 -1.39
CA ALA A 246 1.96 -15.19 -0.44
C ALA A 246 2.69 -16.12 0.55
N GLN A 247 2.13 -17.27 0.90
CA GLN A 247 2.80 -18.27 1.75
C GLN A 247 4.11 -18.77 1.14
N ARG A 248 4.23 -18.74 -0.18
CA ARG A 248 5.42 -19.17 -0.90
C ARG A 248 6.67 -18.34 -0.58
N HIS A 249 6.53 -17.13 -0.01
CA HIS A 249 7.68 -16.34 0.45
C HIS A 249 8.57 -17.13 1.39
N PHE A 250 8.01 -18.00 2.21
CA PHE A 250 8.72 -18.72 3.28
C PHE A 250 9.19 -20.12 2.86
N GLU A 251 8.78 -20.67 1.71
CA GLU A 251 9.05 -22.06 1.29
C GLU A 251 10.51 -22.50 1.48
N LYS A 252 11.47 -21.74 0.95
CA LYS A 252 12.88 -22.11 1.04
C LYS A 252 13.47 -21.90 2.43
N LEU A 253 13.02 -20.87 3.13
CA LEU A 253 13.42 -20.60 4.51
C LEU A 253 12.93 -21.73 5.44
N ASP A 254 11.66 -22.12 5.32
CA ASP A 254 11.07 -23.20 6.13
C ASP A 254 11.75 -24.54 5.86
N LEU A 255 12.09 -24.83 4.60
CA LEU A 255 12.86 -26.03 4.26
C LEU A 255 14.26 -26.03 4.89
N GLN A 256 14.88 -24.87 5.05
CA GLN A 256 16.18 -24.77 5.71
C GLN A 256 16.05 -24.93 7.22
N LEU A 257 15.04 -24.31 7.85
CA LEU A 257 14.81 -24.40 9.29
C LEU A 257 14.46 -25.82 9.75
N LYS A 258 13.79 -26.59 8.90
CA LYS A 258 13.48 -28.03 9.18
C LYS A 258 14.69 -28.96 9.09
N LYS A 259 15.82 -28.50 8.52
CA LYS A 259 17.06 -29.28 8.39
C LYS A 259 18.07 -29.02 9.54
N THR A 260 17.80 -27.99 10.34
CA THR A 260 18.59 -27.62 11.51
C THR A 260 17.92 -28.10 12.77
#